data_1e5bf6fcddcee7b5210c39621fcc189f
#
_entry.id   1e5bf6fcddcee7b5210c39621fcc189f
#
_cell.length_a   1.000
_cell.length_b   1.000
_cell.length_c   1.000
_cell.angle_alpha   90.00
_cell.angle_beta   90.00
_cell.angle_gamma   90.00
#
_symmetry.space_group_name_H-M   'P 1'
#
loop_
_entity.id
_entity.type
_entity.pdbx_description
1 polymer ?
#
loop_
_entity_poly.entity_id
_entity_poly.type
_entity_poly.pdbx_seq_one_letter_code
_entity_poly.pdbx_strand_id
1 'polypeptide(L)'
;MILLSFDIEEFDMPFEYGKKISFDDQMTISIEGTTKILDLLSKHQIQATFYTTATFAIHAPKIMQRIVTENHEIASHSYFHSDFKVEHLRQSREKLEEITQTKVIGYRMPRMQPVAEIEIFKAGYVYNSSLNPTYIPGRYNNFDKPRTYFKQDGVWQLPASVSPVFRFPLFWLSFHNLPLWLYQYLCKITLKKDKYLNLYFHPWEFTDLSDKNRFGFPNYVSKNSGNAMVKRLEKLLVWMKKNSYTFHSTRDLIKKMQDSR
;
A
#
# COMPACT_ATOMS: atom_id res chain seq x y z
N MET A 1 4.56 6.91 -15.12
CA MET A 1 4.77 7.16 -13.69
C MET A 1 4.32 5.95 -12.90
N ILE A 2 5.14 5.46 -11.96
CA ILE A 2 4.81 4.36 -11.05
C ILE A 2 4.79 4.89 -9.62
N LEU A 3 3.70 4.64 -8.92
CA LEU A 3 3.56 4.79 -7.49
C LEU A 3 3.65 3.40 -6.88
N LEU A 4 4.67 3.17 -6.07
CA LEU A 4 4.84 1.94 -5.31
C LEU A 4 4.53 2.25 -3.86
N SER A 5 3.66 1.47 -3.24
CA SER A 5 3.27 1.69 -1.85
C SER A 5 3.19 0.42 -1.04
N PHE A 6 3.33 0.58 0.27
CA PHE A 6 3.27 -0.50 1.24
C PHE A 6 2.35 -0.09 2.39
N ASP A 7 1.42 -0.97 2.74
CA ASP A 7 0.51 -0.78 3.86
C ASP A 7 1.14 -1.45 5.08
N ILE A 8 1.67 -0.61 5.99
CA ILE A 8 2.34 -1.08 7.21
C ILE A 8 1.34 -1.04 8.36
N GLU A 9 1.10 -2.20 8.90
CA GLU A 9 0.06 -2.42 9.88
C GLU A 9 0.46 -3.49 10.89
N GLU A 10 -0.28 -3.60 11.97
CA GLU A 10 -0.29 -4.76 12.84
C GLU A 10 -0.80 -5.95 12.03
N PHE A 11 -0.03 -7.03 11.92
CA PHE A 11 -0.40 -8.19 11.11
C PHE A 11 -1.53 -8.98 11.75
N ASP A 12 -2.75 -8.49 11.64
CA ASP A 12 -3.95 -9.09 12.24
C ASP A 12 -4.74 -10.01 11.30
N MET A 13 -4.32 -10.14 10.05
CA MET A 13 -5.00 -10.96 9.03
C MET A 13 -5.31 -12.41 9.45
N PRO A 14 -4.50 -13.10 10.29
CA PRO A 14 -4.84 -14.44 10.78
C PRO A 14 -6.17 -14.52 11.52
N PHE A 15 -6.64 -13.44 12.16
CA PHE A 15 -7.96 -13.40 12.81
C PHE A 15 -9.10 -13.62 11.81
N GLU A 16 -8.98 -13.15 10.57
CA GLU A 16 -9.97 -13.37 9.50
C GLU A 16 -10.09 -14.85 9.11
N TYR A 17 -9.08 -15.66 9.45
CA TYR A 17 -9.03 -17.11 9.20
C TYR A 17 -9.20 -17.95 10.48
N GLY A 18 -9.76 -17.33 11.55
CA GLY A 18 -10.05 -17.99 12.81
C GLY A 18 -8.82 -18.41 13.62
N LYS A 19 -7.65 -17.80 13.34
CA LYS A 19 -6.41 -18.02 14.07
C LYS A 19 -6.16 -16.91 15.06
N LYS A 20 -5.42 -17.23 16.13
CA LYS A 20 -4.97 -16.26 17.13
C LYS A 20 -3.49 -15.96 16.90
N ILE A 21 -3.13 -14.71 16.96
CA ILE A 21 -1.75 -14.22 16.87
C ILE A 21 -1.54 -13.14 17.95
N SER A 22 -0.44 -13.23 18.69
CA SER A 22 -0.11 -12.23 19.70
C SER A 22 0.23 -10.88 19.05
N PHE A 23 0.06 -9.79 19.77
CA PHE A 23 0.45 -8.47 19.28
C PHE A 23 1.96 -8.39 18.97
N ASP A 24 2.79 -9.01 19.80
CA ASP A 24 4.24 -9.06 19.58
C ASP A 24 4.60 -9.79 18.30
N ASP A 25 3.92 -10.92 17.99
CA ASP A 25 4.09 -11.63 16.72
C ASP A 25 3.62 -10.81 15.53
N GLN A 26 2.49 -10.10 15.64
CA GLN A 26 2.00 -9.20 14.59
C GLN A 26 3.04 -8.15 14.26
N MET A 27 3.58 -7.48 15.29
CA MET A 27 4.61 -6.45 15.14
C MET A 27 5.92 -7.02 14.59
N THR A 28 6.36 -8.17 15.09
CA THR A 28 7.61 -8.82 14.64
C THR A 28 7.54 -9.13 13.13
N ILE A 29 6.43 -9.71 12.67
CA ILE A 29 6.22 -10.04 11.26
C ILE A 29 6.23 -8.77 10.39
N SER A 30 5.50 -7.75 10.80
CA SER A 30 5.44 -6.50 10.05
C SER A 30 6.79 -5.76 10.03
N ILE A 31 7.53 -5.75 11.12
CA ILE A 31 8.88 -5.14 11.20
C ILE A 31 9.86 -5.89 10.30
N GLU A 32 9.86 -7.24 10.36
CA GLU A 32 10.73 -8.07 9.51
C GLU A 32 10.45 -7.81 8.01
N GLY A 33 9.18 -7.87 7.62
CA GLY A 33 8.78 -7.62 6.23
C GLY A 33 9.12 -6.21 5.77
N THR A 34 8.88 -5.19 6.60
CA THR A 34 9.22 -3.80 6.28
C THR A 34 10.74 -3.63 6.12
N THR A 35 11.54 -4.27 6.95
CA THR A 35 13.00 -4.24 6.84
C THR A 35 13.47 -4.78 5.50
N LYS A 36 12.95 -5.94 5.08
CA LYS A 36 13.29 -6.54 3.77
C LYS A 36 12.88 -5.66 2.59
N ILE A 37 11.72 -4.98 2.70
CA ILE A 37 11.27 -4.02 1.70
C ILE A 37 12.24 -2.83 1.62
N LEU A 38 12.59 -2.22 2.74
CA LEU A 38 13.52 -1.08 2.78
C LEU A 38 14.88 -1.45 2.22
N ASP A 39 15.43 -2.63 2.57
CA ASP A 39 16.68 -3.13 1.99
C ASP A 39 16.61 -3.25 0.46
N LEU A 40 15.49 -3.77 -0.06
CA LEU A 40 15.27 -3.91 -1.49
C LEU A 40 15.14 -2.55 -2.19
N LEU A 41 14.40 -1.61 -1.62
CA LEU A 41 14.22 -0.27 -2.16
C LEU A 41 15.53 0.51 -2.17
N SER A 42 16.30 0.44 -1.08
CA SER A 42 17.63 1.05 -0.95
C SER A 42 18.58 0.51 -2.00
N LYS A 43 18.67 -0.83 -2.15
CA LYS A 43 19.49 -1.49 -3.19
C LYS A 43 19.20 -0.95 -4.60
N HIS A 44 17.94 -0.67 -4.89
CA HIS A 44 17.52 -0.20 -6.21
C HIS A 44 17.32 1.31 -6.31
N GLN A 45 17.58 2.07 -5.25
CA GLN A 45 17.39 3.53 -5.19
C GLN A 45 15.97 3.95 -5.63
N ILE A 46 14.97 3.28 -5.07
CA ILE A 46 13.55 3.53 -5.36
C ILE A 46 12.88 4.15 -4.15
N GLN A 47 12.22 5.29 -4.36
CA GLN A 47 11.35 5.89 -3.36
C GLN A 47 9.94 5.31 -3.47
N ALA A 48 9.27 5.16 -2.32
CA ALA A 48 7.93 4.61 -2.20
C ALA A 48 7.11 5.38 -1.16
N THR A 49 5.81 5.11 -1.10
CA THR A 49 4.91 5.62 -0.07
C THR A 49 4.56 4.50 0.90
N PHE A 50 4.72 4.76 2.20
CA PHE A 50 4.37 3.84 3.28
C PHE A 50 3.12 4.36 3.98
N TYR A 51 1.99 3.68 3.79
CA TYR A 51 0.77 3.92 4.53
C TYR A 51 0.85 3.17 5.84
N THR A 52 0.95 3.89 6.94
CA THR A 52 1.33 3.33 8.24
C THR A 52 0.24 3.58 9.26
N THR A 53 -0.15 2.55 10.03
CA THR A 53 -1.00 2.75 11.20
C THR A 53 -0.25 3.51 12.30
N ALA A 54 -0.96 4.34 13.07
CA ALA A 54 -0.34 5.02 14.21
C ALA A 54 0.19 4.02 15.25
N THR A 55 -0.53 2.92 15.45
CA THR A 55 -0.13 1.84 16.35
C THR A 55 1.22 1.23 15.95
N PHE A 56 1.39 0.89 14.66
CA PHE A 56 2.68 0.39 14.19
C PHE A 56 3.80 1.42 14.42
N ALA A 57 3.55 2.68 14.10
CA ALA A 57 4.56 3.74 14.25
C ALA A 57 5.01 3.93 15.71
N ILE A 58 4.08 3.84 16.68
CA ILE A 58 4.39 3.93 18.12
C ILE A 58 5.32 2.79 18.55
N HIS A 59 5.10 1.56 18.06
CA HIS A 59 5.83 0.37 18.51
C HIS A 59 7.07 0.07 17.68
N ALA A 60 7.26 0.73 16.52
CA ALA A 60 8.41 0.52 15.64
C ALA A 60 9.15 1.83 15.27
N PRO A 61 9.55 2.67 16.26
CA PRO A 61 10.12 3.99 15.98
C PRO A 61 11.40 3.95 15.14
N LYS A 62 12.21 2.91 15.27
CA LYS A 62 13.43 2.73 14.46
C LYS A 62 13.11 2.50 12.97
N ILE A 63 12.04 1.77 12.66
CA ILE A 63 11.57 1.59 11.29
C ILE A 63 11.06 2.91 10.74
N MET A 64 10.26 3.66 11.51
CA MET A 64 9.76 4.97 11.11
C MET A 64 10.91 5.94 10.80
N GLN A 65 11.92 5.99 11.66
CA GLN A 65 13.10 6.80 11.42
C GLN A 65 13.83 6.39 10.14
N ARG A 66 13.97 5.08 9.88
CA ARG A 66 14.60 4.57 8.66
C ARG A 66 13.84 4.99 7.41
N ILE A 67 12.49 4.86 7.41
CA ILE A 67 11.64 5.29 6.28
C ILE A 67 11.87 6.77 5.96
N VAL A 68 11.94 7.63 6.98
CA VAL A 68 12.17 9.07 6.82
C VAL A 68 13.59 9.36 6.30
N THR A 69 14.61 8.73 6.88
CA THR A 69 16.03 8.99 6.50
C THR A 69 16.36 8.48 5.11
N GLU A 70 15.67 7.45 4.63
CA GLU A 70 15.77 6.95 3.23
C GLU A 70 14.87 7.74 2.25
N ASN A 71 14.28 8.87 2.67
CA ASN A 71 13.44 9.77 1.87
C ASN A 71 12.19 9.14 1.29
N HIS A 72 11.63 8.12 1.93
CA HIS A 72 10.31 7.62 1.58
C HIS A 72 9.20 8.52 2.13
N GLU A 73 8.03 8.47 1.51
CA GLU A 73 6.86 9.16 2.02
C GLU A 73 6.17 8.33 3.10
N ILE A 74 5.78 8.97 4.20
CA ILE A 74 4.85 8.43 5.18
C ILE A 74 3.47 9.01 4.93
N ALA A 75 2.49 8.14 4.83
CA ALA A 75 1.07 8.44 4.76
C ALA A 75 0.32 7.65 5.84
N SER A 76 -0.90 8.01 6.15
CA SER A 76 -1.67 7.36 7.21
C SER A 76 -2.44 6.15 6.70
N HIS A 77 -2.42 5.07 7.50
CA HIS A 77 -3.27 3.89 7.35
C HIS A 77 -4.23 3.75 8.54
N SER A 78 -4.81 4.87 9.00
CA SER A 78 -5.63 4.98 10.22
C SER A 78 -4.82 4.84 11.52
N TYR A 79 -5.51 4.86 12.67
CA TYR A 79 -4.85 4.69 13.97
C TYR A 79 -4.57 3.22 14.26
N PHE A 80 -5.59 2.36 14.09
CA PHE A 80 -5.55 0.91 14.20
C PHE A 80 -5.96 0.29 12.87
N HIS A 81 -5.49 -0.93 12.58
CA HIS A 81 -5.86 -1.63 11.36
C HIS A 81 -7.30 -2.19 11.41
N SER A 82 -7.76 -2.69 12.55
CA SER A 82 -9.06 -3.38 12.67
C SER A 82 -10.15 -2.60 13.41
N ASP A 83 -9.82 -1.51 14.09
CA ASP A 83 -10.80 -0.65 14.78
C ASP A 83 -10.78 0.75 14.15
N PHE A 84 -11.88 1.13 13.51
CA PHE A 84 -11.98 2.42 12.85
C PHE A 84 -13.11 3.27 13.46
N LYS A 85 -12.75 4.51 13.76
CA LYS A 85 -13.66 5.61 14.11
C LYS A 85 -13.23 6.84 13.31
N VAL A 86 -14.17 7.77 13.04
CA VAL A 86 -13.90 8.97 12.25
C VAL A 86 -12.80 9.84 12.87
N GLU A 87 -12.77 9.94 14.19
CA GLU A 87 -11.72 10.68 14.92
C GLU A 87 -10.31 10.10 14.71
N HIS A 88 -10.18 8.79 14.40
CA HIS A 88 -8.90 8.16 14.10
C HIS A 88 -8.24 8.73 12.84
N LEU A 89 -8.99 9.33 11.93
CA LEU A 89 -8.44 10.04 10.76
C LEU A 89 -7.47 11.16 11.20
N ARG A 90 -7.92 12.05 12.06
CA ARG A 90 -7.10 13.16 12.55
C ARG A 90 -6.02 12.68 13.52
N GLN A 91 -6.41 11.83 14.48
CA GLN A 91 -5.50 11.34 15.50
C GLN A 91 -4.30 10.59 14.91
N SER A 92 -4.53 9.75 13.88
CA SER A 92 -3.43 9.04 13.22
C SER A 92 -2.50 9.99 12.48
N ARG A 93 -3.04 10.99 11.77
CA ARG A 93 -2.22 12.00 11.09
C ARG A 93 -1.31 12.72 12.09
N GLU A 94 -1.90 13.25 13.15
CA GLU A 94 -1.17 14.01 14.17
C GLU A 94 -0.13 13.14 14.88
N LYS A 95 -0.46 11.90 15.20
CA LYS A 95 0.49 10.96 15.84
C LYS A 95 1.64 10.60 14.91
N LEU A 96 1.39 10.36 13.63
CA LEU A 96 2.45 10.10 12.66
C LEU A 96 3.34 11.32 12.45
N GLU A 97 2.78 12.53 12.37
CA GLU A 97 3.54 13.79 12.28
C GLU A 97 4.40 14.01 13.53
N GLU A 98 3.86 13.71 14.72
CA GLU A 98 4.61 13.77 16.00
C GLU A 98 5.82 12.83 16.00
N ILE A 99 5.64 11.58 15.61
CA ILE A 99 6.70 10.55 15.62
C ILE A 99 7.76 10.83 14.56
N THR A 100 7.35 11.22 13.37
CA THR A 100 8.22 11.27 12.19
C THR A 100 8.80 12.66 11.91
N GLN A 101 8.25 13.69 12.54
CA GLN A 101 8.57 15.10 12.30
C GLN A 101 8.44 15.48 10.80
N THR A 102 7.56 14.75 10.07
CA THR A 102 7.28 15.00 8.66
C THR A 102 5.78 15.25 8.47
N LYS A 103 5.42 16.07 7.48
CA LYS A 103 4.02 16.32 7.15
C LYS A 103 3.37 15.09 6.54
N VAL A 104 2.23 14.67 7.06
CA VAL A 104 1.43 13.53 6.57
C VAL A 104 0.22 14.06 5.81
N ILE A 105 0.26 13.96 4.47
CA ILE A 105 -0.77 14.53 3.59
C ILE A 105 -1.67 13.47 2.95
N GLY A 106 -1.32 12.21 3.09
CA GLY A 106 -2.00 11.09 2.44
C GLY A 106 -2.68 10.15 3.39
N TYR A 107 -3.75 9.53 2.90
CA TYR A 107 -4.53 8.54 3.62
C TYR A 107 -4.82 7.31 2.76
N ARG A 108 -4.84 6.13 3.39
CA ARG A 108 -5.42 4.89 2.87
C ARG A 108 -6.19 4.20 3.98
N MET A 109 -7.46 3.89 3.71
CA MET A 109 -8.30 3.16 4.65
C MET A 109 -7.89 1.69 4.72
N PRO A 110 -7.72 1.10 5.92
CA PRO A 110 -7.56 -0.33 6.09
C PRO A 110 -8.61 -1.13 5.32
N ARG A 111 -8.17 -2.23 4.70
CA ARG A 111 -9.02 -3.11 3.87
C ARG A 111 -9.76 -2.40 2.73
N MET A 112 -9.35 -1.19 2.35
CA MET A 112 -10.01 -0.36 1.33
C MET A 112 -11.52 -0.16 1.62
N GLN A 113 -11.90 -0.06 2.89
CA GLN A 113 -13.29 0.20 3.27
C GLN A 113 -13.69 1.63 2.87
N PRO A 114 -14.97 1.87 2.58
CA PRO A 114 -15.45 3.20 2.22
C PRO A 114 -15.41 4.13 3.44
N VAL A 115 -14.90 5.34 3.23
CA VAL A 115 -14.96 6.47 4.17
C VAL A 115 -15.39 7.69 3.39
N ALA A 116 -16.25 8.53 3.97
CA ALA A 116 -16.68 9.76 3.32
C ALA A 116 -15.48 10.70 3.09
N GLU A 117 -15.27 11.13 1.86
CA GLU A 117 -14.14 11.97 1.46
C GLU A 117 -14.12 13.29 2.22
N ILE A 118 -15.29 13.82 2.55
CA ILE A 118 -15.40 15.04 3.35
C ILE A 118 -14.78 14.89 4.75
N GLU A 119 -14.86 13.71 5.38
CA GLU A 119 -14.24 13.46 6.67
C GLU A 119 -12.71 13.34 6.55
N ILE A 120 -12.22 12.75 5.45
CA ILE A 120 -10.79 12.72 5.11
C ILE A 120 -10.27 14.14 4.90
N PHE A 121 -11.02 14.99 4.18
CA PHE A 121 -10.69 16.41 3.99
C PHE A 121 -10.65 17.19 5.32
N LYS A 122 -11.68 17.04 6.16
CA LYS A 122 -11.73 17.69 7.49
C LYS A 122 -10.61 17.26 8.42
N ALA A 123 -10.11 16.02 8.27
CA ALA A 123 -8.95 15.52 9.01
C ALA A 123 -7.62 16.12 8.52
N GLY A 124 -7.62 16.87 7.40
CA GLY A 124 -6.47 17.59 6.86
C GLY A 124 -5.66 16.82 5.83
N TYR A 125 -6.18 15.72 5.29
CA TYR A 125 -5.53 15.00 4.20
C TYR A 125 -5.78 15.66 2.83
N VAL A 126 -4.80 15.58 1.97
CA VAL A 126 -4.82 16.12 0.61
C VAL A 126 -5.23 15.06 -0.41
N TYR A 127 -4.86 13.80 -0.14
CA TYR A 127 -5.19 12.68 -1.00
C TYR A 127 -5.61 11.44 -0.23
N ASN A 128 -6.41 10.60 -0.90
CA ASN A 128 -6.89 9.29 -0.46
C ASN A 128 -6.57 8.22 -1.51
N SER A 129 -6.03 7.08 -1.11
CA SER A 129 -5.71 5.95 -1.98
C SER A 129 -6.44 4.67 -1.58
N SER A 130 -7.71 4.78 -1.21
CA SER A 130 -8.53 3.67 -0.68
C SER A 130 -9.44 3.02 -1.73
N LEU A 131 -9.21 3.28 -3.03
CA LEU A 131 -10.11 2.82 -4.08
C LEU A 131 -9.47 1.78 -4.99
N ASN A 132 -10.10 0.60 -5.08
CA ASN A 132 -9.87 -0.37 -6.16
C ASN A 132 -11.01 -0.25 -7.19
N PRO A 133 -10.78 0.31 -8.39
CA PRO A 133 -11.84 0.58 -9.38
C PRO A 133 -12.19 -0.67 -10.19
N THR A 134 -12.63 -1.72 -9.50
CA THR A 134 -13.00 -3.03 -10.05
C THR A 134 -14.21 -3.60 -9.31
N TYR A 135 -14.66 -4.76 -9.73
CA TYR A 135 -15.66 -5.56 -9.04
C TYR A 135 -15.01 -6.80 -8.42
N ILE A 136 -15.16 -6.96 -7.10
CA ILE A 136 -14.79 -8.17 -6.37
C ILE A 136 -16.05 -8.70 -5.67
N PRO A 137 -16.57 -9.87 -6.09
CA PRO A 137 -17.76 -10.45 -5.48
C PRO A 137 -17.64 -10.56 -3.95
N GLY A 138 -18.68 -10.16 -3.24
CA GLY A 138 -18.71 -10.19 -1.77
C GLY A 138 -17.89 -9.10 -1.07
N ARG A 139 -17.15 -8.25 -1.79
CA ARG A 139 -16.38 -7.15 -1.20
C ARG A 139 -16.86 -5.77 -1.66
N TYR A 140 -16.80 -5.47 -2.95
CA TYR A 140 -17.22 -4.18 -3.49
C TYR A 140 -17.47 -4.21 -5.00
N ASN A 141 -18.27 -3.26 -5.47
CA ASN A 141 -18.44 -2.95 -6.86
C ASN A 141 -18.11 -1.47 -7.11
N ASN A 142 -16.91 -1.22 -7.63
CA ASN A 142 -16.40 0.11 -7.99
C ASN A 142 -16.12 0.20 -9.50
N PHE A 143 -16.85 -0.59 -10.30
CA PHE A 143 -16.59 -0.69 -11.74
C PHE A 143 -16.92 0.61 -12.50
N ASP A 144 -17.75 1.48 -11.90
CA ASP A 144 -18.12 2.81 -12.43
C ASP A 144 -17.06 3.89 -12.12
N LYS A 145 -16.17 3.65 -11.16
CA LYS A 145 -15.21 4.65 -10.70
C LYS A 145 -14.06 4.85 -11.71
N PRO A 146 -13.46 6.07 -11.77
CA PRO A 146 -12.27 6.31 -12.60
C PRO A 146 -11.12 5.37 -12.26
N ARG A 147 -10.33 4.99 -13.28
CA ARG A 147 -9.13 4.14 -13.09
C ARG A 147 -7.87 4.93 -12.74
N THR A 148 -7.88 6.22 -13.02
CA THR A 148 -6.77 7.14 -12.71
C THR A 148 -7.23 8.16 -11.69
N TYR A 149 -6.30 8.97 -11.21
CA TYR A 149 -6.58 9.97 -10.20
C TYR A 149 -7.65 10.99 -10.63
N PHE A 150 -8.46 11.39 -9.67
CA PHE A 150 -9.52 12.40 -9.82
C PHE A 150 -9.71 13.14 -8.49
N LYS A 151 -10.45 14.25 -8.50
CA LYS A 151 -10.73 15.02 -7.28
C LYS A 151 -12.19 14.84 -6.87
N GLN A 152 -12.42 14.60 -5.58
CA GLN A 152 -13.75 14.49 -4.99
C GLN A 152 -13.74 15.13 -3.59
N ASP A 153 -14.73 15.98 -3.29
CA ASP A 153 -14.92 16.65 -1.99
C ASP A 153 -13.64 17.30 -1.41
N GLY A 154 -12.84 17.92 -2.30
CA GLY A 154 -11.58 18.58 -1.92
C GLY A 154 -10.36 17.66 -1.86
N VAL A 155 -10.53 16.34 -1.89
CA VAL A 155 -9.48 15.33 -1.77
C VAL A 155 -9.15 14.71 -3.13
N TRP A 156 -7.86 14.52 -3.43
CA TRP A 156 -7.43 13.73 -4.58
C TRP A 156 -7.62 12.24 -4.31
N GLN A 157 -8.37 11.57 -5.17
CA GLN A 157 -8.52 10.11 -5.16
C GLN A 157 -7.46 9.49 -6.04
N LEU A 158 -6.70 8.54 -5.50
CA LEU A 158 -5.60 7.85 -6.18
C LEU A 158 -5.87 6.34 -6.23
N PRO A 159 -6.70 5.88 -7.17
CA PRO A 159 -7.08 4.48 -7.25
C PRO A 159 -5.89 3.55 -7.43
N ALA A 160 -5.96 2.37 -6.83
CA ALA A 160 -5.07 1.26 -7.18
C ALA A 160 -5.28 0.87 -8.65
N SER A 161 -4.21 0.47 -9.33
CA SER A 161 -4.30 0.22 -10.77
C SER A 161 -5.01 -1.07 -11.11
N VAL A 162 -5.80 -0.99 -12.17
CA VAL A 162 -6.49 -2.13 -12.80
C VAL A 162 -6.21 -2.12 -14.30
N SER A 163 -6.31 -3.29 -14.95
CA SER A 163 -6.12 -3.38 -16.40
C SER A 163 -7.17 -2.56 -17.18
N PRO A 164 -6.84 -2.04 -18.38
CA PRO A 164 -7.68 -1.06 -19.08
C PRO A 164 -9.09 -1.54 -19.44
N VAL A 165 -9.26 -2.79 -19.85
CA VAL A 165 -10.53 -3.28 -20.41
C VAL A 165 -11.33 -4.03 -19.35
N PHE A 166 -10.77 -5.09 -18.82
CA PHE A 166 -11.48 -5.98 -17.88
C PHE A 166 -11.39 -5.51 -16.42
N ARG A 167 -10.68 -4.41 -16.15
CA ARG A 167 -10.45 -3.89 -14.81
C ARG A 167 -9.90 -4.94 -13.85
N PHE A 168 -9.06 -5.85 -14.38
CA PHE A 168 -8.38 -6.85 -13.57
C PHE A 168 -7.43 -6.15 -12.59
N PRO A 169 -7.53 -6.40 -11.28
CA PRO A 169 -6.78 -5.66 -10.27
C PRO A 169 -5.29 -6.02 -10.27
N LEU A 170 -4.43 -5.00 -10.31
CA LEU A 170 -2.97 -5.14 -10.23
C LEU A 170 -2.51 -4.92 -8.79
N PHE A 171 -2.97 -5.74 -7.88
CA PHE A 171 -2.75 -5.64 -6.44
C PHE A 171 -1.95 -6.84 -5.90
N TRP A 172 -1.64 -6.83 -4.63
CA TRP A 172 -0.83 -7.84 -3.97
C TRP A 172 -1.26 -9.29 -4.29
N LEU A 173 -2.55 -9.63 -4.21
CA LEU A 173 -3.03 -11.00 -4.42
C LEU A 173 -2.84 -11.46 -5.87
N SER A 174 -3.06 -10.60 -6.85
CA SER A 174 -2.76 -10.92 -8.26
C SER A 174 -1.26 -11.07 -8.47
N PHE A 175 -0.45 -10.27 -7.77
CA PHE A 175 1.00 -10.41 -7.81
C PHE A 175 1.47 -11.74 -7.20
N HIS A 176 0.86 -12.25 -6.14
CA HIS A 176 1.16 -13.58 -5.60
C HIS A 176 0.91 -14.70 -6.61
N ASN A 177 -0.16 -14.62 -7.40
CA ASN A 177 -0.73 -15.77 -8.10
C ASN A 177 -0.47 -15.81 -9.60
N LEU A 178 -0.41 -14.68 -10.28
CA LEU A 178 -0.18 -14.66 -11.73
C LEU A 178 1.26 -15.05 -12.09
N PRO A 179 1.51 -15.67 -13.25
CA PRO A 179 2.84 -15.71 -13.82
C PRO A 179 3.43 -14.30 -13.93
N LEU A 180 4.71 -14.11 -13.55
CA LEU A 180 5.30 -12.77 -13.48
C LEU A 180 5.28 -12.04 -14.83
N TRP A 181 5.51 -12.77 -15.93
CA TRP A 181 5.46 -12.19 -17.29
C TRP A 181 4.07 -11.62 -17.63
N LEU A 182 2.99 -12.31 -17.18
CA LEU A 182 1.62 -11.85 -17.39
C LEU A 182 1.33 -10.59 -16.56
N TYR A 183 1.76 -10.57 -15.30
CA TYR A 183 1.64 -9.39 -14.45
C TYR A 183 2.40 -8.18 -15.04
N GLN A 184 3.62 -8.39 -15.53
CA GLN A 184 4.41 -7.37 -16.23
C GLN A 184 3.71 -6.87 -17.50
N TYR A 185 3.13 -7.77 -18.30
CA TYR A 185 2.35 -7.39 -19.47
C TYR A 185 1.14 -6.52 -19.11
N LEU A 186 0.38 -6.89 -18.08
CA LEU A 186 -0.74 -6.11 -17.58
C LEU A 186 -0.29 -4.73 -17.08
N CYS A 187 0.80 -4.65 -16.33
CA CYS A 187 1.40 -3.37 -15.93
C CYS A 187 1.78 -2.50 -17.14
N LYS A 188 2.40 -3.09 -18.18
CA LYS A 188 2.80 -2.39 -19.40
C LYS A 188 1.61 -1.78 -20.14
N ILE A 189 0.54 -2.55 -20.37
CA ILE A 189 -0.64 -2.04 -21.08
C ILE A 189 -1.38 -0.99 -20.26
N THR A 190 -1.42 -1.13 -18.94
CA THR A 190 -2.01 -0.14 -18.04
C THR A 190 -1.22 1.17 -18.07
N LEU A 191 0.11 1.12 -17.90
CA LEU A 191 0.98 2.29 -18.02
C LEU A 191 0.88 2.98 -19.39
N LYS A 192 0.80 2.21 -20.47
CA LYS A 192 0.66 2.76 -21.82
C LYS A 192 -0.65 3.55 -21.97
N LYS A 193 -1.75 3.04 -21.42
CA LYS A 193 -3.09 3.65 -21.54
C LYS A 193 -3.28 4.81 -20.56
N ASP A 194 -2.96 4.57 -19.29
CA ASP A 194 -3.34 5.47 -18.19
C ASP A 194 -2.21 6.44 -17.81
N LYS A 195 -0.95 6.20 -18.28
CA LYS A 195 0.26 6.92 -17.86
C LYS A 195 0.53 6.90 -16.36
N TYR A 196 -0.21 6.10 -15.64
CA TYR A 196 -0.30 5.98 -14.19
C TYR A 196 -0.32 4.50 -13.80
N LEU A 197 0.46 4.13 -12.80
CA LEU A 197 0.45 2.79 -12.20
C LEU A 197 0.63 2.93 -10.70
N ASN A 198 -0.38 2.55 -9.92
CA ASN A 198 -0.38 2.56 -8.46
C ASN A 198 -0.49 1.12 -7.96
N LEU A 199 0.62 0.60 -7.42
CA LEU A 199 0.74 -0.76 -6.91
C LEU A 199 0.92 -0.72 -5.39
N TYR A 200 0.29 -1.67 -4.68
CA TYR A 200 0.44 -1.77 -3.24
C TYR A 200 0.65 -3.22 -2.78
N PHE A 201 1.43 -3.34 -1.72
CA PHE A 201 1.81 -4.58 -1.06
C PHE A 201 1.78 -4.39 0.45
N HIS A 202 1.93 -5.49 1.20
CA HIS A 202 1.99 -5.46 2.65
C HIS A 202 3.30 -6.10 3.14
N PRO A 203 3.89 -5.60 4.24
CA PRO A 203 5.13 -6.16 4.79
C PRO A 203 5.06 -7.66 5.09
N TRP A 204 3.95 -8.14 5.61
CA TRP A 204 3.78 -9.55 5.95
C TRP A 204 3.90 -10.50 4.75
N GLU A 205 3.69 -10.03 3.52
CA GLU A 205 3.92 -10.82 2.30
C GLU A 205 5.40 -11.22 2.14
N PHE A 206 6.31 -10.47 2.72
CA PHE A 206 7.76 -10.66 2.66
C PHE A 206 8.32 -11.51 3.80
N THR A 207 7.45 -12.05 4.66
CA THR A 207 7.76 -13.05 5.69
C THR A 207 7.18 -14.41 5.30
N ASP A 208 7.66 -15.48 5.91
CA ASP A 208 7.17 -16.83 5.60
C ASP A 208 5.77 -17.03 6.19
N LEU A 209 4.79 -17.21 5.33
CA LEU A 209 3.38 -17.44 5.68
C LEU A 209 2.93 -18.88 5.42
N SER A 210 3.85 -19.81 5.23
CA SER A 210 3.55 -21.19 4.84
C SER A 210 2.92 -22.02 5.97
N ASP A 211 3.09 -21.62 7.23
CA ASP A 211 2.54 -22.32 8.38
C ASP A 211 1.02 -22.15 8.49
N LYS A 212 0.30 -23.13 7.95
CA LYS A 212 -1.17 -23.15 7.98
C LYS A 212 -1.75 -23.30 9.39
N ASN A 213 -1.02 -23.91 10.32
CA ASN A 213 -1.49 -24.05 11.71
C ASN A 213 -1.47 -22.69 12.42
N ARG A 214 -0.43 -21.90 12.15
CA ARG A 214 -0.26 -20.57 12.73
C ARG A 214 -1.19 -19.53 12.08
N PHE A 215 -1.26 -19.50 10.75
CA PHE A 215 -1.91 -18.41 10.03
C PHE A 215 -3.27 -18.75 9.43
N GLY A 216 -3.54 -20.03 9.14
CA GLY A 216 -4.81 -20.46 8.53
C GLY A 216 -4.96 -20.13 7.04
N PHE A 217 -3.95 -19.57 6.40
CA PHE A 217 -4.07 -19.04 5.06
C PHE A 217 -4.26 -20.12 3.98
N PRO A 218 -5.16 -19.89 3.02
CA PRO A 218 -5.21 -20.70 1.82
C PRO A 218 -3.96 -20.45 0.94
N ASN A 219 -3.65 -21.41 0.08
CA ASN A 219 -2.44 -21.36 -0.74
C ASN A 219 -2.33 -20.08 -1.61
N TYR A 220 -3.44 -19.53 -2.06
CA TYR A 220 -3.41 -18.31 -2.90
C TYR A 220 -3.00 -17.04 -2.12
N VAL A 221 -3.06 -17.07 -0.79
CA VAL A 221 -2.58 -15.98 0.08
C VAL A 221 -1.10 -16.17 0.42
N SER A 222 -0.68 -17.40 0.78
CA SER A 222 0.69 -17.68 1.23
C SER A 222 1.68 -18.04 0.10
N LYS A 223 1.18 -18.32 -1.11
CA LYS A 223 2.01 -18.62 -2.27
C LYS A 223 2.99 -17.48 -2.57
N ASN A 224 4.25 -17.82 -2.77
CA ASN A 224 5.34 -16.88 -3.01
C ASN A 224 5.62 -15.89 -1.86
N SER A 225 5.14 -16.13 -0.63
CA SER A 225 5.50 -15.33 0.54
C SER A 225 6.99 -15.45 0.90
N GLY A 226 7.46 -14.57 1.79
CA GLY A 226 8.83 -14.60 2.29
C GLY A 226 9.88 -14.23 1.23
N ASN A 227 11.00 -14.93 1.20
CA ASN A 227 12.10 -14.68 0.28
C ASN A 227 11.70 -14.83 -1.21
N ALA A 228 10.68 -15.63 -1.49
CA ALA A 228 10.15 -15.75 -2.85
C ALA A 228 9.50 -14.44 -3.29
N MET A 229 8.78 -13.76 -2.39
CA MET A 229 8.17 -12.45 -2.66
C MET A 229 9.23 -11.36 -2.83
N VAL A 230 10.27 -11.34 -2.00
CA VAL A 230 11.42 -10.42 -2.17
C VAL A 230 12.02 -10.56 -3.57
N LYS A 231 12.37 -11.78 -3.98
CA LYS A 231 12.93 -12.04 -5.32
C LYS A 231 11.94 -11.69 -6.43
N ARG A 232 10.65 -11.90 -6.20
CA ARG A 232 9.61 -11.62 -7.19
C ARG A 232 9.42 -10.11 -7.38
N LEU A 233 9.37 -9.35 -6.29
CA LEU A 233 9.32 -7.88 -6.36
C LEU A 233 10.59 -7.33 -6.99
N GLU A 234 11.77 -7.82 -6.63
CA GLU A 234 13.03 -7.40 -7.23
C GLU A 234 13.03 -7.57 -8.76
N LYS A 235 12.58 -8.74 -9.25
CA LYS A 235 12.46 -8.98 -10.70
C LYS A 235 11.51 -7.99 -11.37
N LEU A 236 10.41 -7.61 -10.71
CA LEU A 236 9.48 -6.60 -11.23
C LEU A 236 10.15 -5.22 -11.28
N LEU A 237 10.82 -4.78 -10.21
CA LEU A 237 11.50 -3.48 -10.14
C LEU A 237 12.63 -3.37 -11.19
N VAL A 238 13.44 -4.40 -11.33
CA VAL A 238 14.51 -4.47 -12.36
C VAL A 238 13.92 -4.38 -13.77
N TRP A 239 12.83 -5.11 -14.04
CA TRP A 239 12.13 -5.04 -15.32
C TRP A 239 11.56 -3.64 -15.57
N MET A 240 10.96 -2.98 -14.57
CA MET A 240 10.46 -1.62 -14.70
C MET A 240 11.59 -0.62 -15.01
N LYS A 241 12.72 -0.71 -14.30
CA LYS A 241 13.90 0.15 -14.56
C LYS A 241 14.48 -0.07 -15.96
N LYS A 242 14.59 -1.32 -16.43
CA LYS A 242 15.04 -1.65 -17.80
C LYS A 242 14.14 -1.07 -18.88
N ASN A 243 12.87 -0.85 -18.59
CA ASN A 243 11.91 -0.21 -19.49
C ASN A 243 11.82 1.32 -19.28
N SER A 244 12.77 1.92 -18.56
CA SER A 244 12.85 3.36 -18.28
C SER A 244 11.61 3.93 -17.60
N TYR A 245 10.90 3.12 -16.82
CA TYR A 245 9.78 3.60 -16.01
C TYR A 245 10.29 4.29 -14.74
N THR A 246 9.69 5.43 -14.40
CA THR A 246 10.09 6.25 -13.26
C THR A 246 9.19 5.99 -12.06
N PHE A 247 9.82 5.84 -10.88
CA PHE A 247 9.14 5.72 -9.60
C PHE A 247 9.03 7.09 -8.94
N HIS A 248 7.92 7.32 -8.26
CA HIS A 248 7.65 8.53 -7.51
C HIS A 248 6.91 8.18 -6.22
N SER A 249 7.10 8.99 -5.19
CA SER A 249 6.17 8.96 -4.06
C SER A 249 4.82 9.53 -4.47
N THR A 250 3.79 9.23 -3.71
CA THR A 250 2.47 9.81 -3.96
C THR A 250 2.47 11.32 -3.74
N ARG A 251 3.25 11.78 -2.75
CA ARG A 251 3.48 13.22 -2.48
C ARG A 251 4.05 13.94 -3.71
N ASP A 252 4.99 13.32 -4.42
CA ASP A 252 5.59 13.94 -5.63
C ASP A 252 4.55 14.10 -6.74
N LEU A 253 3.67 13.12 -6.91
CA LEU A 253 2.55 13.25 -7.85
C LEU A 253 1.65 14.42 -7.46
N ILE A 254 1.23 14.50 -6.19
CA ILE A 254 0.36 15.57 -5.69
C ILE A 254 1.01 16.94 -5.92
N LYS A 255 2.30 17.08 -5.62
CA LYS A 255 3.05 18.32 -5.86
C LYS A 255 3.03 18.70 -7.33
N LYS A 256 3.35 17.78 -8.24
CA LYS A 256 3.28 18.04 -9.69
C LYS A 256 1.90 18.48 -10.17
N MET A 257 0.82 17.90 -9.60
CA MET A 257 -0.55 18.26 -9.95
C MET A 257 -0.96 19.65 -9.44
N GLN A 258 -0.35 20.12 -8.35
CA GLN A 258 -0.56 21.46 -7.81
C GLN A 258 0.22 22.51 -8.61
N ASP A 259 1.46 22.21 -9.00
CA ASP A 259 2.35 23.10 -9.76
C ASP A 259 1.91 23.27 -11.23
N SER A 260 1.06 22.37 -11.75
CA SER A 260 0.56 22.42 -13.14
C SER A 260 -0.73 23.23 -13.31
N ARG A 261 -1.17 23.93 -12.26
CA ARG A 261 -2.33 24.83 -12.26
C ARG A 261 -1.90 26.28 -12.22
#